data_ed25efea2ddcc65c738dd11aedf041ee
#
_entry.id   ed25efea2ddcc65c738dd11aedf041ee
#
_cell.length_a   1.000
_cell.length_b   1.000
_cell.length_c   1.000
_cell.angle_alpha   90.00
_cell.angle_beta   90.00
_cell.angle_gamma   90.00
#
_symmetry.space_group_name_H-M   'P 1'
#
loop_
_entity.id
_entity.type
_entity.pdbx_description
1 polymer ?
#
loop_
_entity_poly.entity_id
_entity_poly.type
_entity_poly.pdbx_seq_one_letter_code
_entity_poly.pdbx_strand_id
1 'polypeptide(L)'
;MIEAYYTNNIEQIHNIKKIIHESTLSEYDKNYQTLMTNGFLALMNPKLNSEKLTSTIKNKIFDIPSYTQDKLMLYCDFMRFYSLSDNEIITRNILKQYQSTNDSNIQELILAIVCNILIFSIENDKFENVSYFLNKIQNIKTTPQLLFYKIDIEFFKNIIEIKNSNDAKKINKCKNFIKTLQDAGMKEYSNELKKFIKDNF
;
A
#
# COMPACT_ATOMS: atom_id res chain seq x y z
N MET A 1 -6.16 -9.63 -9.39
CA MET A 1 -4.78 -9.07 -9.42
C MET A 1 -4.22 -8.86 -8.01
N ILE A 2 -4.90 -8.16 -7.14
CA ILE A 2 -4.44 -7.86 -5.77
C ILE A 2 -4.11 -9.15 -4.99
N GLU A 3 -5.00 -10.14 -4.99
CA GLU A 3 -4.75 -11.44 -4.33
C GLU A 3 -3.50 -12.14 -4.90
N ALA A 4 -3.35 -12.17 -6.23
CA ALA A 4 -2.17 -12.75 -6.87
C ALA A 4 -0.88 -12.00 -6.51
N TYR A 5 -0.95 -10.69 -6.33
CA TYR A 5 0.17 -9.88 -5.85
C TYR A 5 0.55 -10.26 -4.42
N TYR A 6 -0.40 -10.28 -3.47
CA TYR A 6 -0.14 -10.63 -2.08
C TYR A 6 0.31 -12.08 -1.87
N THR A 7 -0.14 -13.00 -2.72
CA THR A 7 0.32 -14.41 -2.68
C THR A 7 1.58 -14.66 -3.51
N ASN A 8 2.17 -13.61 -4.08
CA ASN A 8 3.33 -13.65 -4.97
C ASN A 8 3.17 -14.66 -6.13
N ASN A 9 1.93 -14.78 -6.65
CA ASN A 9 1.57 -15.72 -7.71
C ASN A 9 1.67 -15.06 -9.10
N ILE A 10 2.90 -15.02 -9.64
CA ILE A 10 3.19 -14.44 -10.95
C ILE A 10 2.41 -15.16 -12.07
N GLU A 11 2.27 -16.50 -11.98
CA GLU A 11 1.54 -17.30 -12.96
C GLU A 11 0.07 -16.87 -13.03
N GLN A 12 -0.57 -16.64 -11.89
CA GLN A 12 -1.95 -16.16 -11.85
C GLN A 12 -2.08 -14.79 -12.53
N ILE A 13 -1.11 -13.90 -12.39
CA ILE A 13 -1.14 -12.59 -13.07
C ILE A 13 -0.98 -12.78 -14.59
N HIS A 14 -0.13 -13.69 -15.05
CA HIS A 14 -0.03 -14.02 -16.47
C HIS A 14 -1.33 -14.60 -17.02
N ASN A 15 -2.01 -15.46 -16.27
CA ASN A 15 -3.31 -16.01 -16.65
C ASN A 15 -4.38 -14.91 -16.73
N ILE A 16 -4.41 -13.97 -15.78
CA ILE A 16 -5.31 -12.81 -15.83
C ILE A 16 -5.05 -11.98 -17.10
N LYS A 17 -3.78 -11.75 -17.46
CA LYS A 17 -3.42 -11.03 -18.68
C LYS A 17 -3.92 -11.74 -19.95
N LYS A 18 -3.84 -13.07 -20.00
CA LYS A 18 -4.40 -13.88 -21.11
C LYS A 18 -5.92 -13.72 -21.18
N ILE A 19 -6.62 -13.83 -20.05
CA ILE A 19 -8.08 -13.65 -19.97
C ILE A 19 -8.49 -12.25 -20.48
N ILE A 20 -7.76 -11.19 -20.09
CA ILE A 20 -8.02 -9.84 -20.57
C ILE A 20 -7.92 -9.79 -22.10
N HIS A 21 -6.89 -10.38 -22.67
CA HIS A 21 -6.67 -10.37 -24.12
C HIS A 21 -7.79 -11.11 -24.88
N GLU A 22 -8.24 -12.24 -24.34
CA GLU A 22 -9.29 -13.09 -24.95
C GLU A 22 -10.72 -12.59 -24.66
N SER A 23 -10.87 -11.59 -23.78
CA SER A 23 -12.18 -11.05 -23.36
C SER A 23 -12.88 -10.25 -24.46
N THR A 24 -14.17 -9.98 -24.24
CA THR A 24 -14.99 -9.11 -25.11
C THR A 24 -14.92 -7.63 -24.72
N LEU A 25 -13.97 -7.25 -23.85
CA LEU A 25 -13.76 -5.86 -23.47
C LEU A 25 -13.39 -4.99 -24.66
N SER A 26 -13.68 -3.69 -24.55
CA SER A 26 -13.22 -2.71 -25.54
C SER A 26 -11.67 -2.68 -25.61
N GLU A 27 -11.11 -2.30 -26.75
CA GLU A 27 -9.64 -2.15 -26.90
C GLU A 27 -9.06 -1.16 -25.88
N TYR A 28 -9.80 -0.12 -25.54
CA TYR A 28 -9.41 0.82 -24.49
C TYR A 28 -9.29 0.12 -23.13
N ASP A 29 -10.29 -0.66 -22.73
CA ASP A 29 -10.29 -1.38 -21.44
C ASP A 29 -9.23 -2.47 -21.41
N LYS A 30 -9.05 -3.22 -22.51
CA LYS A 30 -7.95 -4.20 -22.63
C LYS A 30 -6.60 -3.58 -22.43
N ASN A 31 -6.33 -2.45 -23.09
CA ASN A 31 -5.07 -1.72 -22.96
C ASN A 31 -4.86 -1.20 -21.53
N TYR A 32 -5.92 -0.67 -20.90
CA TYR A 32 -5.88 -0.22 -19.52
C TYR A 32 -5.58 -1.37 -18.55
N GLN A 33 -6.34 -2.47 -18.62
CA GLN A 33 -6.15 -3.63 -17.75
C GLN A 33 -4.78 -4.31 -17.98
N THR A 34 -4.29 -4.34 -19.21
CA THR A 34 -2.97 -4.85 -19.56
C THR A 34 -1.86 -3.97 -18.94
N LEU A 35 -2.02 -2.64 -18.97
CA LEU A 35 -1.09 -1.71 -18.34
C LEU A 35 -1.02 -1.94 -16.83
N MET A 36 -2.17 -2.07 -16.16
CA MET A 36 -2.24 -2.36 -14.71
C MET A 36 -1.59 -3.71 -14.40
N THR A 37 -1.88 -4.74 -15.19
CA THR A 37 -1.29 -6.09 -15.01
C THR A 37 0.24 -6.05 -15.15
N ASN A 38 0.76 -5.32 -16.14
CA ASN A 38 2.21 -5.12 -16.29
C ASN A 38 2.82 -4.35 -15.11
N GLY A 39 2.08 -3.39 -14.53
CA GLY A 39 2.48 -2.68 -13.32
C GLY A 39 2.65 -3.62 -12.13
N PHE A 40 1.69 -4.50 -11.88
CA PHE A 40 1.79 -5.51 -10.81
C PHE A 40 2.95 -6.48 -11.05
N LEU A 41 3.14 -6.95 -12.29
CA LEU A 41 4.30 -7.79 -12.63
C LEU A 41 5.63 -7.07 -12.35
N ALA A 42 5.72 -5.78 -12.63
CA ALA A 42 6.92 -4.99 -12.36
C ALA A 42 7.18 -4.77 -10.86
N LEU A 43 6.11 -4.66 -10.04
CA LEU A 43 6.21 -4.63 -8.58
C LEU A 43 6.73 -5.97 -8.01
N MET A 44 6.28 -7.09 -8.56
CA MET A 44 6.69 -8.44 -8.14
C MET A 44 8.08 -8.82 -8.64
N ASN A 45 8.46 -8.36 -9.83
CA ASN A 45 9.76 -8.61 -10.43
C ASN A 45 10.36 -7.30 -10.97
N PRO A 46 11.26 -6.65 -10.21
CA PRO A 46 11.86 -5.37 -10.62
C PRO A 46 12.58 -5.40 -11.96
N LYS A 47 13.01 -6.59 -12.44
CA LYS A 47 13.62 -6.74 -13.78
C LYS A 47 12.63 -6.47 -14.92
N LEU A 48 11.33 -6.57 -14.66
CA LEU A 48 10.26 -6.27 -15.63
C LEU A 48 9.87 -4.79 -15.62
N ASN A 49 10.39 -4.03 -14.65
CA ASN A 49 10.15 -2.60 -14.59
C ASN A 49 10.94 -1.86 -15.66
N SER A 50 10.32 -0.85 -16.23
CA SER A 50 10.99 0.08 -17.14
C SER A 50 10.53 1.50 -16.84
N GLU A 51 11.38 2.48 -17.12
CA GLU A 51 11.05 3.90 -16.97
C GLU A 51 9.79 4.27 -17.78
N LYS A 52 9.65 3.70 -18.97
CA LYS A 52 8.45 3.89 -19.82
C LYS A 52 7.19 3.35 -19.14
N LEU A 53 7.22 2.15 -18.54
CA LEU A 53 6.07 1.57 -17.84
C LEU A 53 5.70 2.42 -16.64
N THR A 54 6.67 2.75 -15.80
CA THR A 54 6.49 3.59 -14.61
C THR A 54 5.89 4.95 -14.96
N SER A 55 6.46 5.66 -15.95
CA SER A 55 5.94 6.97 -16.39
C SER A 55 4.53 6.86 -16.97
N THR A 56 4.24 5.82 -17.74
CA THR A 56 2.90 5.62 -18.31
C THR A 56 1.85 5.42 -17.20
N ILE A 57 2.14 4.61 -16.17
CA ILE A 57 1.23 4.40 -15.04
C ILE A 57 1.06 5.69 -14.23
N LYS A 58 2.15 6.40 -13.93
CA LYS A 58 2.08 7.70 -13.24
C LYS A 58 1.21 8.70 -14.00
N ASN A 59 1.41 8.86 -15.30
CA ASN A 59 0.61 9.76 -16.12
C ASN A 59 -0.86 9.36 -16.10
N LYS A 60 -1.18 8.06 -16.19
CA LYS A 60 -2.56 7.57 -16.12
C LYS A 60 -3.25 7.90 -14.80
N ILE A 61 -2.53 7.84 -13.68
CA ILE A 61 -3.03 8.27 -12.37
C ILE A 61 -3.20 9.80 -12.34
N PHE A 62 -2.24 10.55 -12.90
CA PHE A 62 -2.29 12.02 -12.95
C PHE A 62 -3.44 12.56 -13.80
N ASP A 63 -3.75 11.90 -14.91
CA ASP A 63 -4.81 12.32 -15.86
C ASP A 63 -6.22 12.27 -15.24
N ILE A 64 -6.40 11.61 -14.07
CA ILE A 64 -7.66 11.66 -13.32
C ILE A 64 -7.74 13.00 -12.60
N PRO A 65 -8.72 13.90 -12.93
CA PRO A 65 -8.70 15.30 -12.51
C PRO A 65 -8.78 15.56 -11.01
N SER A 66 -9.38 14.64 -10.26
CA SER A 66 -9.56 14.74 -8.81
C SER A 66 -9.17 13.44 -8.10
N TYR A 67 -8.96 13.50 -6.80
CA TYR A 67 -8.72 12.29 -6.00
C TYR A 67 -10.03 11.53 -5.76
N THR A 68 -10.60 10.95 -6.82
CA THR A 68 -11.73 10.01 -6.72
C THR A 68 -11.32 8.73 -6.02
N GLN A 69 -12.28 7.89 -5.62
CA GLN A 69 -12.00 6.58 -5.05
C GLN A 69 -11.12 5.73 -5.96
N ASP A 70 -11.41 5.69 -7.27
CA ASP A 70 -10.62 4.95 -8.26
C ASP A 70 -9.17 5.45 -8.35
N LYS A 71 -8.99 6.79 -8.32
CA LYS A 71 -7.65 7.38 -8.32
C LYS A 71 -6.89 7.02 -7.04
N LEU A 72 -7.54 7.07 -5.88
CA LEU A 72 -6.92 6.70 -4.61
C LEU A 72 -6.50 5.24 -4.60
N MET A 73 -7.35 4.34 -5.13
CA MET A 73 -7.04 2.92 -5.25
C MET A 73 -5.83 2.69 -6.16
N LEU A 74 -5.84 3.26 -7.38
CA LEU A 74 -4.71 3.16 -8.30
C LEU A 74 -3.42 3.74 -7.72
N TYR A 75 -3.52 4.89 -7.05
CA TYR A 75 -2.37 5.49 -6.40
C TYR A 75 -1.83 4.59 -5.30
N CYS A 76 -2.69 4.05 -4.44
CA CYS A 76 -2.32 3.13 -3.36
C CYS A 76 -1.57 1.90 -3.90
N ASP A 77 -2.08 1.28 -4.98
CA ASP A 77 -1.49 0.09 -5.60
C ASP A 77 -0.09 0.35 -6.18
N PHE A 78 0.15 1.56 -6.69
CA PHE A 78 1.38 1.90 -7.40
C PHE A 78 2.25 2.96 -6.69
N MET A 79 2.07 3.17 -5.39
CA MET A 79 2.90 4.09 -4.59
C MET A 79 4.40 3.78 -4.67
N ARG A 80 4.80 2.51 -4.84
CA ARG A 80 6.21 2.11 -5.00
C ARG A 80 6.88 2.65 -6.27
N PHE A 81 6.13 3.16 -7.23
CA PHE A 81 6.70 3.84 -8.41
C PHE A 81 7.08 5.30 -8.15
N TYR A 82 6.68 5.87 -7.02
CA TYR A 82 7.00 7.24 -6.63
C TYR A 82 8.11 7.26 -5.57
N SER A 83 8.86 8.35 -5.51
CA SER A 83 9.78 8.58 -4.39
C SER A 83 9.01 8.79 -3.09
N LEU A 84 9.67 8.60 -1.93
CA LEU A 84 9.04 8.91 -0.64
C LEU A 84 8.56 10.37 -0.59
N SER A 85 9.37 11.32 -1.09
CA SER A 85 8.99 12.74 -1.06
C SER A 85 7.78 13.05 -1.95
N ASP A 86 7.66 12.41 -3.13
CA ASP A 86 6.47 12.55 -3.98
C ASP A 86 5.24 11.96 -3.28
N ASN A 87 5.38 10.77 -2.68
CA ASN A 87 4.32 10.11 -1.92
C ASN A 87 3.85 10.98 -0.75
N GLU A 88 4.76 11.62 -0.03
CA GLU A 88 4.41 12.55 1.05
C GLU A 88 3.59 13.74 0.56
N ILE A 89 3.99 14.36 -0.56
CA ILE A 89 3.28 15.50 -1.16
C ILE A 89 1.87 15.08 -1.62
N ILE A 90 1.76 13.98 -2.35
CA ILE A 90 0.48 13.46 -2.86
C ILE A 90 -0.44 13.11 -1.68
N THR A 91 0.09 12.40 -0.68
CA THR A 91 -0.69 12.00 0.50
C THR A 91 -1.17 13.21 1.32
N ARG A 92 -0.36 14.28 1.45
CA ARG A 92 -0.80 15.53 2.09
C ARG A 92 -2.01 16.14 1.38
N ASN A 93 -2.02 16.15 0.04
CA ASN A 93 -3.12 16.68 -0.75
C ASN A 93 -4.39 15.82 -0.59
N ILE A 94 -4.26 14.50 -0.58
CA ILE A 94 -5.36 13.56 -0.33
C ILE A 94 -5.96 13.81 1.06
N LEU A 95 -5.13 13.87 2.10
CA LEU A 95 -5.57 14.12 3.48
C LEU A 95 -6.23 15.49 3.67
N LYS A 96 -5.81 16.50 2.91
CA LYS A 96 -6.45 17.82 2.90
C LYS A 96 -7.83 17.76 2.24
N GLN A 97 -7.96 17.08 1.10
CA GLN A 97 -9.24 16.94 0.39
C GLN A 97 -10.28 16.19 1.25
N TYR A 98 -9.86 15.16 1.95
CA TYR A 98 -10.74 14.26 2.69
C TYR A 98 -10.71 14.43 4.22
N GLN A 99 -10.27 15.59 4.72
CA GLN A 99 -10.11 15.85 6.16
C GLN A 99 -11.37 15.63 7.01
N SER A 100 -12.56 15.68 6.43
CA SER A 100 -13.85 15.52 7.11
C SER A 100 -14.72 14.43 6.47
N THR A 101 -14.11 13.48 5.73
CA THR A 101 -14.88 12.42 5.08
C THR A 101 -15.44 11.43 6.09
N ASN A 102 -16.72 11.05 5.89
CA ASN A 102 -17.37 9.95 6.61
C ASN A 102 -17.55 8.71 5.71
N ASP A 103 -17.07 8.75 4.47
CA ASP A 103 -17.12 7.61 3.56
C ASP A 103 -16.10 6.56 4.01
N SER A 104 -16.61 5.38 4.42
CA SER A 104 -15.76 4.30 4.95
C SER A 104 -14.79 3.73 3.91
N ASN A 105 -15.15 3.72 2.62
CA ASN A 105 -14.28 3.24 1.57
C ASN A 105 -13.10 4.21 1.34
N ILE A 106 -13.39 5.51 1.38
CA ILE A 106 -12.35 6.55 1.31
C ILE A 106 -11.46 6.50 2.56
N GLN A 107 -12.04 6.32 3.75
CA GLN A 107 -11.28 6.18 4.99
C GLN A 107 -10.36 4.96 4.96
N GLU A 108 -10.83 3.84 4.43
CA GLU A 108 -10.02 2.62 4.24
C GLU A 108 -8.81 2.88 3.33
N LEU A 109 -9.02 3.50 2.17
CA LEU A 109 -7.95 3.87 1.25
C LEU A 109 -6.95 4.85 1.87
N ILE A 110 -7.43 5.84 2.63
CA ILE A 110 -6.57 6.77 3.36
C ILE A 110 -5.68 6.02 4.37
N LEU A 111 -6.25 5.09 5.12
CA LEU A 111 -5.48 4.30 6.09
C LEU A 111 -4.44 3.41 5.39
N ALA A 112 -4.80 2.77 4.27
CA ALA A 112 -3.88 1.98 3.45
C ALA A 112 -2.72 2.84 2.89
N ILE A 113 -3.03 4.03 2.37
CA ILE A 113 -2.02 4.97 1.86
C ILE A 113 -1.09 5.42 2.99
N VAL A 114 -1.62 5.76 4.17
CA VAL A 114 -0.77 6.16 5.31
C VAL A 114 0.06 4.98 5.79
N CYS A 115 -0.48 3.76 5.81
CA CYS A 115 0.28 2.55 6.12
C CYS A 115 1.49 2.39 5.18
N ASN A 116 1.29 2.56 3.87
CA ASN A 116 2.39 2.55 2.89
C ASN A 116 3.42 3.66 3.13
N ILE A 117 3.01 4.87 3.55
CA ILE A 117 3.94 5.94 3.94
C ILE A 117 4.82 5.50 5.11
N LEU A 118 4.25 4.83 6.13
CA LEU A 118 5.04 4.33 7.26
C LEU A 118 6.05 3.27 6.81
N ILE A 119 5.63 2.34 5.95
CA ILE A 119 6.52 1.32 5.36
C ILE A 119 7.68 1.98 4.62
N PHE A 120 7.41 2.93 3.73
CA PHE A 120 8.45 3.62 2.96
C PHE A 120 9.35 4.48 3.85
N SER A 121 8.80 5.08 4.92
CA SER A 121 9.60 5.82 5.90
C SER A 121 10.59 4.90 6.62
N ILE A 122 10.17 3.67 6.96
CA ILE A 122 11.03 2.67 7.59
C ILE A 122 12.12 2.19 6.62
N GLU A 123 11.74 1.86 5.38
CA GLU A 123 12.66 1.40 4.33
C GLU A 123 13.73 2.44 3.96
N ASN A 124 13.44 3.74 4.15
CA ASN A 124 14.35 4.85 3.83
C ASN A 124 14.99 5.49 5.08
N ASP A 125 14.73 5.00 6.29
CA ASP A 125 15.15 5.59 7.57
C ASP A 125 14.82 7.10 7.69
N LYS A 126 13.62 7.51 7.23
CA LYS A 126 13.13 8.90 7.23
C LYS A 126 11.83 9.03 8.00
N PHE A 127 11.87 9.61 9.19
CA PHE A 127 10.75 9.64 10.13
C PHE A 127 10.19 11.03 10.42
N GLU A 128 10.75 12.09 9.84
CA GLU A 128 10.46 13.48 10.16
C GLU A 128 8.98 13.83 9.93
N ASN A 129 8.36 13.23 8.92
CA ASN A 129 6.98 13.51 8.54
C ASN A 129 5.95 12.51 9.11
N VAL A 130 6.38 11.42 9.74
CA VAL A 130 5.49 10.34 10.24
C VAL A 130 4.43 10.88 11.19
N SER A 131 4.82 11.71 12.16
CA SER A 131 3.90 12.29 13.13
C SER A 131 2.78 13.11 12.48
N TYR A 132 3.07 13.80 11.38
CA TYR A 132 2.05 14.55 10.64
C TYR A 132 0.97 13.61 10.08
N PHE A 133 1.35 12.51 9.43
CA PHE A 133 0.41 11.56 8.82
C PHE A 133 -0.42 10.86 9.89
N LEU A 134 0.21 10.40 10.97
CA LEU A 134 -0.49 9.77 12.10
C LEU A 134 -1.52 10.70 12.75
N ASN A 135 -1.17 11.98 12.97
CA ASN A 135 -2.09 12.97 13.54
C ASN A 135 -3.30 13.23 12.63
N LYS A 136 -3.13 13.17 11.31
CA LYS A 136 -4.23 13.39 10.36
C LYS A 136 -5.28 12.29 10.36
N ILE A 137 -4.90 11.06 10.68
CA ILE A 137 -5.82 9.91 10.68
C ILE A 137 -6.35 9.53 12.08
N GLN A 138 -5.89 10.22 13.14
CA GLN A 138 -6.27 9.87 14.52
C GLN A 138 -7.78 9.93 14.78
N ASN A 139 -8.51 10.84 14.11
CA ASN A 139 -9.95 11.04 14.28
C ASN A 139 -10.82 10.06 13.46
N ILE A 140 -10.21 9.25 12.57
CA ILE A 140 -10.94 8.19 11.88
C ILE A 140 -11.32 7.13 12.91
N LYS A 141 -12.64 6.97 13.15
CA LYS A 141 -13.15 5.99 14.13
C LYS A 141 -12.87 4.56 13.67
N THR A 142 -12.46 3.70 14.61
CA THR A 142 -12.27 2.28 14.32
C THR A 142 -13.63 1.61 14.14
N THR A 143 -13.83 0.98 12.99
CA THR A 143 -14.96 0.10 12.66
C THR A 143 -14.41 -1.29 12.31
N PRO A 144 -15.24 -2.35 12.27
CA PRO A 144 -14.76 -3.67 11.83
C PRO A 144 -14.07 -3.65 10.46
N GLN A 145 -14.59 -2.87 9.51
CA GLN A 145 -14.00 -2.71 8.18
C GLN A 145 -12.60 -2.07 8.22
N LEU A 146 -12.39 -1.09 9.10
CA LEU A 146 -11.13 -0.33 9.18
C LEU A 146 -10.12 -0.94 10.16
N LEU A 147 -10.55 -1.96 10.93
CA LEU A 147 -9.75 -2.53 12.03
C LEU A 147 -8.39 -3.03 11.55
N PHE A 148 -8.35 -3.73 10.42
CA PHE A 148 -7.10 -4.28 9.87
C PHE A 148 -6.04 -3.18 9.69
N TYR A 149 -6.37 -2.12 8.95
CA TYR A 149 -5.43 -1.02 8.71
C TYR A 149 -5.07 -0.24 9.99
N LYS A 150 -6.01 -0.12 10.93
CA LYS A 150 -5.73 0.53 12.22
C LYS A 150 -4.69 -0.24 13.03
N ILE A 151 -4.80 -1.56 13.07
CA ILE A 151 -3.84 -2.41 13.79
C ILE A 151 -2.50 -2.46 13.04
N ASP A 152 -2.53 -2.48 11.73
CA ASP A 152 -1.34 -2.48 10.88
C ASP A 152 -0.54 -1.17 11.04
N ILE A 153 -1.22 -0.03 11.07
CA ILE A 153 -0.60 1.26 11.37
C ILE A 153 0.07 1.26 12.77
N GLU A 154 -0.59 0.71 13.79
CA GLU A 154 0.01 0.58 15.13
C GLU A 154 1.23 -0.37 15.12
N PHE A 155 1.22 -1.40 14.28
CA PHE A 155 2.39 -2.26 14.10
C PHE A 155 3.58 -1.47 13.55
N PHE A 156 3.43 -0.77 12.41
CA PHE A 156 4.52 0.00 11.82
C PHE A 156 4.97 1.18 12.70
N LYS A 157 4.05 1.81 13.43
CA LYS A 157 4.38 2.81 14.45
C LYS A 157 5.28 2.22 15.54
N ASN A 158 4.96 1.03 16.06
CA ASN A 158 5.84 0.35 17.02
C ASN A 158 7.22 0.03 16.43
N ILE A 159 7.31 -0.36 15.14
CA ILE A 159 8.58 -0.57 14.43
C ILE A 159 9.42 0.70 14.40
N ILE A 160 8.82 1.85 14.05
CA ILE A 160 9.51 3.16 14.03
C ILE A 160 10.01 3.52 15.45
N GLU A 161 9.19 3.32 16.47
CA GLU A 161 9.56 3.61 17.85
C GLU A 161 10.67 2.67 18.37
N ILE A 162 10.71 1.40 17.94
CA ILE A 162 11.80 0.46 18.25
C ILE A 162 13.10 0.95 17.62
N LYS A 163 13.09 1.38 16.37
CA LYS A 163 14.28 1.95 15.70
C LYS A 163 14.88 3.14 16.50
N ASN A 164 14.01 3.92 17.16
CA ASN A 164 14.44 5.10 17.93
C ASN A 164 14.84 4.78 19.39
N SER A 165 14.31 3.72 20.02
CA SER A 165 14.44 3.52 21.47
C SER A 165 14.79 2.11 21.94
N ASN A 166 14.82 1.12 21.02
CA ASN A 166 15.06 -0.31 21.30
C ASN A 166 14.20 -0.88 22.46
N ASP A 167 12.91 -0.50 22.53
CA ASP A 167 11.98 -0.88 23.61
C ASP A 167 11.51 -2.34 23.44
N ALA A 168 11.95 -3.21 24.37
CA ALA A 168 11.61 -4.63 24.39
C ALA A 168 10.08 -4.90 24.47
N LYS A 169 9.29 -4.01 25.10
CA LYS A 169 7.82 -4.16 25.17
C LYS A 169 7.19 -4.01 23.79
N LYS A 170 7.70 -3.10 22.97
CA LYS A 170 7.22 -2.88 21.61
C LYS A 170 7.60 -4.01 20.68
N ILE A 171 8.80 -4.58 20.83
CA ILE A 171 9.21 -5.78 20.12
C ILE A 171 8.23 -6.92 20.39
N ASN A 172 7.83 -7.14 21.65
CA ASN A 172 6.86 -8.16 22.01
C ASN A 172 5.46 -7.89 21.44
N LYS A 173 5.02 -6.61 21.37
CA LYS A 173 3.76 -6.26 20.69
C LYS A 173 3.79 -6.63 19.21
N CYS A 174 4.86 -6.32 18.49
CA CYS A 174 5.02 -6.68 17.08
C CYS A 174 5.00 -8.21 16.88
N LYS A 175 5.70 -8.97 17.73
CA LYS A 175 5.67 -10.44 17.69
C LYS A 175 4.27 -11.02 17.93
N ASN A 176 3.54 -10.47 18.90
CA ASN A 176 2.18 -10.91 19.21
C ASN A 176 1.22 -10.58 18.06
N PHE A 177 1.36 -9.42 17.41
CA PHE A 177 0.57 -9.06 16.24
C PHE A 177 0.79 -10.06 15.09
N ILE A 178 2.05 -10.35 14.75
CA ILE A 178 2.39 -11.34 13.72
C ILE A 178 1.80 -12.72 14.04
N LYS A 179 1.87 -13.15 15.31
CA LYS A 179 1.26 -14.40 15.74
C LYS A 179 -0.26 -14.38 15.57
N THR A 180 -0.93 -13.30 15.97
CA THR A 180 -2.39 -13.15 15.80
C THR A 180 -2.81 -13.26 14.35
N LEU A 181 -2.08 -12.63 13.42
CA LEU A 181 -2.33 -12.75 11.98
C LEU A 181 -2.18 -14.20 11.49
N GLN A 182 -1.13 -14.89 11.96
CA GLN A 182 -0.89 -16.28 11.61
C GLN A 182 -2.01 -17.20 12.10
N ASP A 183 -2.46 -17.00 13.35
CA ASP A 183 -3.54 -17.77 13.99
C ASP A 183 -4.90 -17.46 13.32
N ALA A 184 -5.09 -16.25 12.80
CA ALA A 184 -6.26 -15.84 12.01
C ALA A 184 -6.24 -16.36 10.55
N GLY A 185 -5.19 -17.09 10.13
CA GLY A 185 -5.07 -17.65 8.77
C GLY A 185 -4.34 -16.76 7.75
N MET A 186 -3.90 -15.56 8.12
CA MET A 186 -3.15 -14.63 7.26
C MET A 186 -1.64 -14.99 7.24
N LYS A 187 -1.33 -16.23 6.87
CA LYS A 187 0.04 -16.78 6.96
C LYS A 187 1.03 -16.05 6.06
N GLU A 188 0.64 -15.77 4.82
CA GLU A 188 1.48 -15.08 3.82
C GLU A 188 1.86 -13.70 4.34
N TYR A 189 0.87 -12.90 4.73
CA TYR A 189 1.10 -11.56 5.26
C TYR A 189 1.94 -11.58 6.56
N SER A 190 1.67 -12.52 7.46
CA SER A 190 2.50 -12.68 8.67
C SER A 190 3.97 -12.99 8.36
N ASN A 191 4.25 -13.74 7.29
CA ASN A 191 5.60 -14.03 6.84
C ASN A 191 6.27 -12.82 6.18
N GLU A 192 5.52 -12.02 5.43
CA GLU A 192 6.01 -10.75 4.88
C GLU A 192 6.42 -9.78 6.00
N LEU A 193 5.61 -9.64 7.06
CA LEU A 193 5.97 -8.80 8.21
C LEU A 193 7.20 -9.31 8.96
N LYS A 194 7.36 -10.63 9.10
CA LYS A 194 8.60 -11.22 9.68
C LYS A 194 9.82 -10.89 8.84
N LYS A 195 9.69 -11.03 7.50
CA LYS A 195 10.74 -10.67 6.56
C LYS A 195 11.05 -9.18 6.64
N PHE A 196 10.01 -8.33 6.63
CA PHE A 196 10.14 -6.88 6.74
C PHE A 196 10.94 -6.46 7.99
N ILE A 197 10.63 -7.06 9.16
CA ILE A 197 11.43 -6.80 10.37
C ILE A 197 12.88 -7.21 10.15
N LYS A 198 13.14 -8.42 9.62
CA LYS A 198 14.50 -8.93 9.40
C LYS A 198 15.32 -8.06 8.44
N ASP A 199 14.66 -7.51 7.42
CA ASP A 199 15.33 -6.71 6.37
C ASP A 199 15.61 -5.28 6.84
N ASN A 200 14.95 -4.80 7.91
CA ASN A 200 15.06 -3.42 8.40
C ASN A 200 15.71 -3.29 9.80
N PHE A 201 16.06 -4.41 10.46
CA PHE A 201 16.76 -4.47 11.75
C PHE A 201 17.93 -5.44 11.72
#